data_69f0a1be663a4aab62f36d563048ed5d
#
_entry.id   69f0a1be663a4aab62f36d563048ed5d
#
_cell.length_a   1.000
_cell.length_b   1.000
_cell.length_c   1.000
_cell.angle_alpha   90.00
_cell.angle_beta   90.00
_cell.angle_gamma   90.00
#
_symmetry.space_group_name_H-M   'P 1'
#
loop_
_entity.id
_entity.type
_entity.pdbx_description
1 polymer ?
#
loop_
_entity_poly.entity_id
_entity_poly.type
_entity_poly.pdbx_seq_one_letter_code
_entity_poly.pdbx_strand_id
1 'polypeptide(L)'
;MRLKKFIFLLPLITIFWSNNSFANEVNIYSHRQPFLINPFLEEFTKKTGIKTNVVYSTKGLAQRLKAEGENSPADVILTVDIGRLYIYEDYNLLQPIKSNVLDSNIPMHLKSPENKWFALSKRSRVIVASKTRVEENTIKRIEDLAKPEWKGRICSRPGSHVYNRALMASIIAAHGEEKAEKWAASFVNNLARRPQGNDRAQVKAIFEGQCVIAIINNYYFGKLKYSEDKQQQKWAEAVNLIFPNQEKNDRGAHMNISGGGVAIHSKNKDNAIMLLEFLSEEMSQNLYGKINFEYPVNPSIEPSEELAGWGIPIEDKIPIIKIAELGPLAQKIIDRVGW
;
A
#
# COMPACT_ATOMS: atom_id res chain seq x y z
N MET A 1 -23.49 -14.50 -88.99
CA MET A 1 -24.12 -14.18 -87.69
C MET A 1 -23.07 -14.47 -86.56
N ARG A 2 -22.41 -13.43 -86.03
CA ARG A 2 -21.33 -13.59 -85.02
C ARG A 2 -21.92 -13.31 -83.64
N LEU A 3 -21.96 -14.32 -82.76
CA LEU A 3 -22.36 -14.21 -81.35
C LEU A 3 -21.20 -13.51 -80.55
N LYS A 4 -21.48 -12.31 -80.00
CA LYS A 4 -20.60 -11.69 -79.03
C LYS A 4 -20.86 -12.28 -77.65
N LYS A 5 -19.83 -12.93 -77.05
CA LYS A 5 -19.84 -13.39 -75.65
C LYS A 5 -19.57 -12.17 -74.77
N PHE A 6 -20.53 -11.79 -73.94
CA PHE A 6 -20.34 -10.84 -72.84
C PHE A 6 -19.76 -11.60 -71.63
N ILE A 7 -18.55 -11.23 -71.24
CA ILE A 7 -17.93 -11.72 -70.00
C ILE A 7 -18.31 -10.73 -68.90
N PHE A 8 -19.17 -11.16 -67.95
CA PHE A 8 -19.47 -10.42 -66.74
C PHE A 8 -18.30 -10.66 -65.75
N LEU A 9 -17.48 -9.61 -65.52
CA LEU A 9 -16.53 -9.57 -64.37
C LEU A 9 -17.30 -9.18 -63.12
N LEU A 10 -17.50 -10.14 -62.21
CA LEU A 10 -17.96 -9.88 -60.83
C LEU A 10 -16.78 -9.25 -60.04
N PRO A 11 -16.97 -8.09 -59.41
CA PRO A 11 -15.94 -7.55 -58.51
C PRO A 11 -15.92 -8.38 -57.20
N LEU A 12 -14.78 -8.99 -56.93
CA LEU A 12 -14.48 -9.67 -55.66
C LEU A 12 -14.34 -8.60 -54.58
N ILE A 13 -15.41 -8.38 -53.80
CA ILE A 13 -15.34 -7.50 -52.61
C ILE A 13 -14.62 -8.32 -51.51
N THR A 14 -13.34 -8.06 -51.33
CA THR A 14 -12.57 -8.53 -50.19
C THR A 14 -12.97 -7.69 -48.97
N ILE A 15 -13.80 -8.26 -48.10
CA ILE A 15 -14.10 -7.68 -46.81
C ILE A 15 -12.85 -7.88 -45.92
N PHE A 16 -12.07 -6.79 -45.79
CA PHE A 16 -11.03 -6.72 -44.75
C PHE A 16 -11.73 -6.67 -43.39
N TRP A 17 -11.84 -7.79 -42.72
CA TRP A 17 -12.09 -7.81 -41.30
C TRP A 17 -10.84 -7.25 -40.63
N SER A 18 -10.91 -5.99 -40.21
CA SER A 18 -9.95 -5.42 -39.25
C SER A 18 -10.14 -6.18 -37.95
N ASN A 19 -9.34 -7.21 -37.73
CA ASN A 19 -9.12 -7.73 -36.40
C ASN A 19 -8.51 -6.58 -35.59
N ASN A 20 -9.33 -5.85 -34.84
CA ASN A 20 -8.85 -5.08 -33.71
C ASN A 20 -8.28 -6.10 -32.73
N SER A 21 -7.03 -6.48 -32.91
CA SER A 21 -6.25 -7.19 -31.92
C SER A 21 -6.05 -6.18 -30.78
N PHE A 22 -6.96 -6.18 -29.80
CA PHE A 22 -6.66 -5.56 -28.53
C PHE A 22 -5.30 -6.08 -28.10
N ALA A 23 -4.37 -5.19 -27.77
CA ALA A 23 -3.09 -5.61 -27.29
C ALA A 23 -3.31 -6.50 -26.06
N ASN A 24 -2.81 -7.76 -26.12
CA ASN A 24 -2.97 -8.71 -25.02
C ASN A 24 -1.95 -8.38 -23.91
N GLU A 25 -2.01 -7.14 -23.44
CA GLU A 25 -1.09 -6.60 -22.44
C GLU A 25 -1.78 -5.61 -21.49
N VAL A 26 -1.13 -5.34 -20.38
CA VAL A 26 -1.47 -4.28 -19.44
C VAL A 26 -0.20 -3.55 -18.98
N ASN A 27 -0.21 -2.21 -19.07
CA ASN A 27 0.90 -1.35 -18.72
C ASN A 27 0.67 -0.76 -17.32
N ILE A 28 1.60 -0.99 -16.41
CA ILE A 28 1.45 -0.72 -14.99
C ILE A 28 2.45 0.35 -14.55
N TYR A 29 1.97 1.46 -13.99
CA TYR A 29 2.79 2.42 -13.25
C TYR A 29 2.75 2.06 -11.77
N SER A 30 3.87 1.62 -11.21
CA SER A 30 3.94 1.03 -9.88
C SER A 30 4.88 1.79 -8.94
N HIS A 31 4.38 2.12 -7.76
CA HIS A 31 5.20 2.52 -6.61
C HIS A 31 5.61 1.32 -5.75
N ARG A 32 5.09 0.13 -6.05
CA ARG A 32 5.49 -1.12 -5.40
C ARG A 32 6.74 -1.66 -6.07
N GLN A 33 7.72 -2.03 -5.26
CA GLN A 33 8.99 -2.58 -5.75
C GLN A 33 8.75 -3.85 -6.59
N PRO A 34 9.50 -4.07 -7.67
CA PRO A 34 9.29 -5.21 -8.57
C PRO A 34 9.23 -6.56 -7.87
N PHE A 35 10.15 -6.85 -6.95
CA PHE A 35 10.18 -8.14 -6.24
C PHE A 35 8.95 -8.39 -5.34
N LEU A 36 8.16 -7.37 -5.04
CA LEU A 36 6.91 -7.48 -4.27
C LEU A 36 5.67 -7.67 -5.14
N ILE A 37 5.74 -7.33 -6.42
CA ILE A 37 4.59 -7.41 -7.33
C ILE A 37 4.78 -8.44 -8.45
N ASN A 38 6.01 -8.69 -8.90
CA ASN A 38 6.26 -9.61 -10.00
C ASN A 38 5.65 -11.01 -9.79
N PRO A 39 5.72 -11.64 -8.60
CA PRO A 39 5.09 -12.95 -8.40
C PRO A 39 3.58 -12.96 -8.71
N PHE A 40 2.88 -11.86 -8.44
CA PHE A 40 1.46 -11.71 -8.77
C PHE A 40 1.24 -11.55 -10.27
N LEU A 41 2.09 -10.77 -10.92
CA LEU A 41 1.99 -10.49 -12.35
C LEU A 41 2.33 -11.73 -13.19
N GLU A 42 3.27 -12.54 -12.74
CA GLU A 42 3.62 -13.83 -13.35
C GLU A 42 2.41 -14.80 -13.28
N GLU A 43 1.77 -14.92 -12.12
CA GLU A 43 0.57 -15.75 -11.97
C GLU A 43 -0.63 -15.19 -12.76
N PHE A 44 -0.79 -13.87 -12.82
CA PHE A 44 -1.80 -13.22 -13.67
C PHE A 44 -1.57 -13.56 -15.15
N THR A 45 -0.35 -13.38 -15.64
CA THR A 45 0.01 -13.71 -17.03
C THR A 45 -0.20 -15.19 -17.34
N LYS A 46 0.17 -16.07 -16.41
CA LYS A 46 -0.01 -17.53 -16.55
C LYS A 46 -1.50 -17.90 -16.62
N LYS A 47 -2.36 -17.26 -15.80
CA LYS A 47 -3.81 -17.51 -15.75
C LYS A 47 -4.54 -16.97 -16.98
N THR A 48 -4.14 -15.79 -17.48
CA THR A 48 -4.91 -15.05 -18.48
C THR A 48 -4.29 -14.99 -19.88
N GLY A 49 -2.97 -15.22 -19.99
CA GLY A 49 -2.20 -14.98 -21.20
C GLY A 49 -1.89 -13.49 -21.46
N ILE A 50 -2.37 -12.57 -20.59
CA ILE A 50 -2.13 -11.12 -20.72
C ILE A 50 -0.73 -10.79 -20.23
N LYS A 51 0.06 -10.12 -21.07
CA LYS A 51 1.41 -9.65 -20.71
C LYS A 51 1.33 -8.43 -19.78
N THR A 52 2.26 -8.34 -18.85
CA THR A 52 2.36 -7.20 -17.94
C THR A 52 3.64 -6.43 -18.16
N ASN A 53 3.54 -5.10 -18.36
CA ASN A 53 4.68 -4.20 -18.50
C ASN A 53 4.72 -3.24 -17.32
N VAL A 54 5.81 -3.23 -16.55
CA VAL A 54 5.89 -2.44 -15.31
C VAL A 54 6.90 -1.32 -15.43
N VAL A 55 6.44 -0.10 -15.17
CA VAL A 55 7.28 1.06 -14.90
C VAL A 55 7.28 1.32 -13.40
N TYR A 56 8.41 1.08 -12.76
CA TYR A 56 8.58 1.31 -11.33
C TYR A 56 9.25 2.64 -11.04
N SER A 57 8.69 3.40 -10.11
CA SER A 57 9.37 4.54 -9.50
C SER A 57 8.86 4.82 -8.09
N THR A 58 9.75 5.25 -7.21
CA THR A 58 9.40 5.67 -5.85
C THR A 58 8.71 7.04 -5.80
N LYS A 59 8.89 7.87 -6.84
CA LYS A 59 8.38 9.26 -6.92
C LYS A 59 8.05 9.62 -8.37
N GLY A 60 7.21 10.64 -8.57
CA GLY A 60 7.03 11.31 -9.85
C GLY A 60 6.08 10.64 -10.85
N LEU A 61 5.53 9.45 -10.56
CA LEU A 61 4.64 8.77 -11.53
C LEU A 61 3.31 9.51 -11.75
N ALA A 62 2.76 10.17 -10.73
CA ALA A 62 1.53 10.96 -10.91
C ALA A 62 1.79 12.19 -11.80
N GLN A 63 2.90 12.89 -11.60
CA GLN A 63 3.32 14.01 -12.45
C GLN A 63 3.60 13.56 -13.87
N ARG A 64 4.26 12.41 -14.03
CA ARG A 64 4.51 11.79 -15.33
C ARG A 64 3.21 11.47 -16.06
N LEU A 65 2.28 10.76 -15.40
CA LEU A 65 0.97 10.43 -15.96
C LEU A 65 0.21 11.69 -16.40
N LYS A 66 0.24 12.75 -15.56
CA LYS A 66 -0.38 14.04 -15.87
C LYS A 66 0.26 14.72 -17.09
N ALA A 67 1.58 14.68 -17.21
CA ALA A 67 2.31 15.27 -18.32
C ALA A 67 2.12 14.51 -19.63
N GLU A 68 2.01 13.19 -19.57
CA GLU A 68 1.74 12.32 -20.73
C GLU A 68 0.31 12.49 -21.26
N GLY A 69 -0.67 12.81 -20.38
CA GLY A 69 -2.08 13.00 -20.72
C GLY A 69 -2.65 11.80 -21.49
N GLU A 70 -3.33 12.08 -22.62
CA GLU A 70 -3.94 11.05 -23.49
C GLU A 70 -2.91 10.12 -24.18
N ASN A 71 -1.65 10.54 -24.22
CA ASN A 71 -0.56 9.75 -24.80
C ASN A 71 0.09 8.80 -23.80
N SER A 72 -0.37 8.79 -22.54
CA SER A 72 0.18 7.88 -21.54
C SER A 72 -0.06 6.42 -21.94
N PRO A 73 0.96 5.55 -21.81
CA PRO A 73 0.78 4.14 -22.01
C PRO A 73 0.17 3.44 -20.78
N ALA A 74 0.07 4.12 -19.63
CA ALA A 74 -0.35 3.50 -18.38
C ALA A 74 -1.81 3.07 -18.40
N ASP A 75 -2.06 1.81 -18.04
CA ASP A 75 -3.39 1.23 -17.87
C ASP A 75 -3.78 1.13 -16.39
N VAL A 76 -2.84 0.69 -15.55
CA VAL A 76 -3.04 0.50 -14.11
C VAL A 76 -2.03 1.28 -13.30
N ILE A 77 -2.51 1.91 -12.24
CA ILE A 77 -1.68 2.53 -11.22
C ILE A 77 -1.70 1.63 -9.98
N LEU A 78 -0.52 1.23 -9.48
CA LEU A 78 -0.36 0.50 -8.22
C LEU A 78 0.45 1.31 -7.22
N THR A 79 -0.10 1.50 -6.02
CA THR A 79 0.58 2.23 -4.95
C THR A 79 0.70 1.41 -3.67
N VAL A 80 1.51 1.90 -2.74
CA VAL A 80 1.76 1.25 -1.44
C VAL A 80 1.33 2.13 -0.26
N ASP A 81 0.46 3.12 -0.52
CA ASP A 81 0.01 4.06 0.52
C ASP A 81 -1.22 4.83 0.05
N ILE A 82 -2.21 4.99 0.94
CA ILE A 82 -3.45 5.72 0.61
C ILE A 82 -3.17 7.17 0.20
N GLY A 83 -2.25 7.86 0.86
CA GLY A 83 -1.93 9.24 0.50
C GLY A 83 -1.31 9.38 -0.89
N ARG A 84 -0.58 8.33 -1.37
CA ARG A 84 -0.12 8.29 -2.77
C ARG A 84 -1.26 7.99 -3.74
N LEU A 85 -2.15 7.08 -3.38
CA LEU A 85 -3.28 6.70 -4.22
C LEU A 85 -4.26 7.87 -4.39
N TYR A 86 -4.50 8.61 -3.30
CA TYR A 86 -5.36 9.79 -3.29
C TYR A 86 -4.84 10.92 -4.20
N ILE A 87 -3.53 11.09 -4.37
CA ILE A 87 -2.96 12.08 -5.31
C ILE A 87 -3.44 11.82 -6.74
N TYR A 88 -3.57 10.57 -7.15
CA TYR A 88 -4.09 10.24 -8.48
C TYR A 88 -5.57 10.55 -8.62
N GLU A 89 -6.36 10.35 -7.56
CA GLU A 89 -7.77 10.75 -7.53
C GLU A 89 -7.93 12.27 -7.55
N ASP A 90 -7.19 12.98 -6.69
CA ASP A 90 -7.20 14.45 -6.57
C ASP A 90 -6.82 15.14 -7.89
N TYR A 91 -5.90 14.55 -8.63
CA TYR A 91 -5.49 15.05 -9.97
C TYR A 91 -6.39 14.55 -11.11
N ASN A 92 -7.48 13.86 -10.83
CA ASN A 92 -8.37 13.24 -11.82
C ASN A 92 -7.62 12.34 -12.83
N LEU A 93 -6.65 11.56 -12.37
CA LEU A 93 -5.82 10.66 -13.18
C LEU A 93 -6.34 9.22 -13.20
N LEU A 94 -7.43 8.94 -12.47
CA LEU A 94 -8.09 7.63 -12.42
C LEU A 94 -9.51 7.75 -12.95
N GLN A 95 -9.98 6.71 -13.66
CA GLN A 95 -11.36 6.62 -14.09
C GLN A 95 -12.17 5.71 -13.16
N PRO A 96 -13.47 5.99 -12.97
CA PRO A 96 -14.36 5.09 -12.24
C PRO A 96 -14.57 3.81 -13.03
N ILE A 97 -14.59 2.67 -12.33
CA ILE A 97 -14.86 1.37 -12.92
C ILE A 97 -16.00 0.67 -12.19
N LYS A 98 -16.70 -0.20 -12.89
CA LYS A 98 -17.72 -1.08 -12.32
C LYS A 98 -17.23 -2.51 -12.43
N SER A 99 -17.17 -3.21 -11.30
CA SER A 99 -16.80 -4.62 -11.23
C SER A 99 -17.50 -5.28 -10.06
N ASN A 100 -18.35 -6.25 -10.35
CA ASN A 100 -19.01 -7.04 -9.32
C ASN A 100 -18.00 -7.84 -8.46
N VAL A 101 -16.86 -8.22 -9.04
CA VAL A 101 -15.79 -8.94 -8.34
C VAL A 101 -15.14 -8.02 -7.32
N LEU A 102 -14.73 -6.81 -7.72
CA LEU A 102 -14.13 -5.84 -6.80
C LEU A 102 -15.13 -5.37 -5.72
N ASP A 103 -16.40 -5.22 -6.08
CA ASP A 103 -17.46 -4.83 -5.14
C ASP A 103 -17.73 -5.92 -4.09
N SER A 104 -17.63 -7.19 -4.48
CA SER A 104 -17.77 -8.33 -3.57
C SER A 104 -16.55 -8.53 -2.67
N ASN A 105 -15.36 -8.37 -3.23
CA ASN A 105 -14.11 -8.70 -2.55
C ASN A 105 -13.57 -7.58 -1.67
N ILE A 106 -13.96 -6.32 -1.92
CA ILE A 106 -13.37 -5.16 -1.24
C ILE A 106 -14.46 -4.36 -0.52
N PRO A 107 -14.42 -4.30 0.82
CA PRO A 107 -15.36 -3.53 1.63
C PRO A 107 -15.42 -2.04 1.23
N MET A 108 -16.59 -1.41 1.35
CA MET A 108 -16.81 -0.03 0.94
C MET A 108 -15.84 0.99 1.57
N HIS A 109 -15.42 0.78 2.80
CA HIS A 109 -14.47 1.68 3.49
C HIS A 109 -13.01 1.52 3.00
N LEU A 110 -12.74 0.55 2.13
CA LEU A 110 -11.43 0.26 1.54
C LEU A 110 -11.37 0.57 0.03
N LYS A 111 -12.30 1.34 -0.50
CA LYS A 111 -12.30 1.80 -1.89
C LYS A 111 -12.76 3.25 -2.00
N SER A 112 -12.50 3.88 -3.16
CA SER A 112 -13.00 5.21 -3.47
C SER A 112 -14.53 5.23 -3.49
N PRO A 113 -15.19 6.24 -2.91
CA PRO A 113 -16.64 6.41 -3.03
C PRO A 113 -17.14 6.43 -4.49
N GLU A 114 -16.29 6.88 -5.41
CA GLU A 114 -16.56 6.94 -6.86
C GLU A 114 -16.02 5.72 -7.62
N ASN A 115 -15.55 4.69 -6.93
CA ASN A 115 -14.94 3.49 -7.53
C ASN A 115 -13.74 3.79 -8.45
N LYS A 116 -12.95 4.82 -8.14
CA LYS A 116 -11.74 5.20 -8.88
C LYS A 116 -10.52 4.38 -8.46
N TRP A 117 -10.48 3.94 -7.20
CA TRP A 117 -9.40 3.08 -6.67
C TRP A 117 -9.94 2.07 -5.66
N PHE A 118 -9.16 1.00 -5.47
CA PHE A 118 -9.47 -0.13 -4.63
C PHE A 118 -8.25 -0.52 -3.80
N ALA A 119 -8.44 -0.82 -2.52
CA ALA A 119 -7.40 -1.44 -1.71
C ALA A 119 -7.18 -2.89 -2.17
N LEU A 120 -5.93 -3.33 -2.15
CA LEU A 120 -5.53 -4.68 -2.56
C LEU A 120 -4.85 -5.45 -1.44
N SER A 121 -4.31 -4.76 -0.44
CA SER A 121 -3.79 -5.34 0.79
C SER A 121 -3.76 -4.31 1.91
N LYS A 122 -3.70 -4.79 3.17
CA LYS A 122 -3.61 -3.94 4.37
C LYS A 122 -2.32 -4.21 5.14
N ARG A 123 -1.83 -3.21 5.85
CA ARG A 123 -0.73 -3.34 6.82
C ARG A 123 -0.94 -2.38 7.98
N SER A 124 -0.45 -2.79 9.14
CA SER A 124 -0.49 -1.97 10.35
C SER A 124 0.82 -1.23 10.58
N ARG A 125 0.74 -0.05 11.15
CA ARG A 125 1.85 0.66 11.75
C ARG A 125 2.00 0.16 13.19
N VAL A 126 3.00 -0.69 13.44
CA VAL A 126 3.22 -1.37 14.72
C VAL A 126 4.38 -0.77 15.50
N ILE A 127 4.41 -1.05 16.79
CA ILE A 127 5.54 -0.76 17.66
C ILE A 127 6.41 -2.02 17.74
N VAL A 128 7.72 -1.85 17.67
CA VAL A 128 8.68 -2.89 18.02
C VAL A 128 9.47 -2.43 19.24
N ALA A 129 9.59 -3.31 20.23
CA ALA A 129 10.26 -3.03 21.50
C ALA A 129 11.31 -4.10 21.80
N SER A 130 12.44 -3.69 22.36
CA SER A 130 13.51 -4.62 22.78
C SER A 130 13.00 -5.64 23.79
N LYS A 131 13.17 -6.93 23.53
CA LYS A 131 12.77 -8.02 24.43
C LYS A 131 13.43 -7.97 25.81
N THR A 132 14.64 -7.43 25.88
CA THR A 132 15.45 -7.47 27.11
C THR A 132 15.51 -6.13 27.86
N ARG A 133 15.06 -5.02 27.23
CA ARG A 133 15.21 -3.65 27.78
C ARG A 133 13.89 -2.90 27.91
N VAL A 134 12.78 -3.50 27.50
CA VAL A 134 11.42 -2.99 27.67
C VAL A 134 10.60 -4.10 28.29
N GLU A 135 10.00 -3.82 29.43
CA GLU A 135 9.13 -4.77 30.13
C GLU A 135 7.85 -5.02 29.30
N GLU A 136 7.41 -6.27 29.27
CA GLU A 136 6.20 -6.63 28.54
C GLU A 136 4.98 -5.88 29.07
N ASN A 137 4.03 -5.60 28.17
CA ASN A 137 2.79 -4.87 28.47
C ASN A 137 2.93 -3.43 28.97
N THR A 138 4.15 -2.85 28.96
CA THR A 138 4.35 -1.43 29.33
C THR A 138 3.79 -0.49 28.25
N ILE A 139 3.83 -0.91 26.98
CA ILE A 139 3.37 -0.13 25.83
C ILE A 139 2.12 -0.80 25.27
N LYS A 140 1.00 -0.12 25.34
CA LYS A 140 -0.29 -0.62 24.85
C LYS A 140 -0.86 0.22 23.69
N ARG A 141 -0.51 1.50 23.66
CA ARG A 141 -1.05 2.47 22.71
C ARG A 141 0.07 3.19 21.97
N ILE A 142 -0.20 3.67 20.78
CA ILE A 142 0.74 4.54 20.07
C ILE A 142 0.96 5.84 20.84
N GLU A 143 -0.06 6.30 21.53
CA GLU A 143 -0.06 7.48 22.37
C GLU A 143 0.94 7.36 23.55
N ASP A 144 1.20 6.16 24.05
CA ASP A 144 2.16 5.90 25.14
C ASP A 144 3.59 6.32 24.79
N LEU A 145 3.93 6.38 23.49
CA LEU A 145 5.26 6.78 23.03
C LEU A 145 5.59 8.27 23.31
N ALA A 146 4.58 9.06 23.67
CA ALA A 146 4.76 10.45 24.09
C ALA A 146 5.06 10.60 25.61
N LYS A 147 4.98 9.51 26.40
CA LYS A 147 5.26 9.55 27.84
C LYS A 147 6.73 9.88 28.12
N PRO A 148 7.03 10.66 29.17
CA PRO A 148 8.39 11.13 29.46
C PRO A 148 9.38 10.02 29.84
N GLU A 149 8.91 8.87 30.28
CA GLU A 149 9.72 7.68 30.60
C GLU A 149 10.49 7.15 29.37
N TRP A 150 10.06 7.50 28.16
CA TRP A 150 10.70 7.09 26.90
C TRP A 150 11.74 8.10 26.39
N LYS A 151 12.06 9.15 27.16
CA LYS A 151 13.01 10.18 26.74
C LYS A 151 14.37 9.58 26.34
N GLY A 152 14.79 9.88 25.10
CA GLY A 152 16.04 9.37 24.53
C GLY A 152 16.06 7.89 24.23
N ARG A 153 14.88 7.23 24.11
CA ARG A 153 14.79 5.77 23.99
C ARG A 153 14.11 5.27 22.70
N ILE A 154 13.60 6.18 21.87
CA ILE A 154 12.84 5.82 20.66
C ILE A 154 13.66 6.10 19.41
N CYS A 155 13.63 5.19 18.43
CA CYS A 155 14.13 5.43 17.09
C CYS A 155 12.98 5.58 16.08
N SER A 156 13.15 6.50 15.13
CA SER A 156 12.18 6.72 14.07
C SER A 156 12.85 6.99 12.74
N ARG A 157 12.21 6.56 11.66
CA ARG A 157 12.48 7.11 10.33
C ARG A 157 11.93 8.53 10.23
N PRO A 158 12.33 9.36 9.22
CA PRO A 158 11.80 10.70 9.05
C PRO A 158 10.26 10.73 9.02
N GLY A 159 9.69 11.69 9.76
CA GLY A 159 8.25 11.90 9.84
C GLY A 159 7.64 12.24 8.49
N SER A 160 8.37 12.95 7.62
CA SER A 160 7.98 13.30 6.26
C SER A 160 7.76 12.07 5.32
N HIS A 161 8.22 10.88 5.74
CA HIS A 161 7.93 9.67 4.95
C HIS A 161 6.44 9.33 4.99
N VAL A 162 5.88 8.90 3.86
CA VAL A 162 4.43 8.65 3.68
C VAL A 162 3.81 7.80 4.79
N TYR A 163 4.55 6.82 5.37
CA TYR A 163 4.02 5.95 6.43
C TYR A 163 3.84 6.69 7.77
N ASN A 164 4.80 7.52 8.16
CA ASN A 164 4.70 8.32 9.38
C ASN A 164 3.71 9.48 9.20
N ARG A 165 3.65 10.06 7.99
CA ARG A 165 2.64 11.06 7.67
C ARG A 165 1.21 10.49 7.77
N ALA A 166 0.97 9.27 7.29
CA ALA A 166 -0.32 8.60 7.44
C ALA A 166 -0.64 8.27 8.90
N LEU A 167 0.35 7.81 9.69
CA LEU A 167 0.20 7.64 11.14
C LEU A 167 -0.16 8.96 11.82
N MET A 168 0.55 10.04 11.51
CA MET A 168 0.24 11.37 12.05
C MET A 168 -1.18 11.81 11.69
N ALA A 169 -1.60 11.58 10.44
CA ALA A 169 -2.97 11.84 9.99
C ALA A 169 -4.00 11.05 10.80
N SER A 170 -3.72 9.78 11.16
CA SER A 170 -4.61 8.98 11.99
C SER A 170 -4.72 9.51 13.43
N ILE A 171 -3.64 10.05 13.97
CA ILE A 171 -3.63 10.68 15.30
C ILE A 171 -4.42 11.99 15.28
N ILE A 172 -4.28 12.79 14.22
CA ILE A 172 -5.10 14.00 14.01
C ILE A 172 -6.59 13.65 13.93
N ALA A 173 -6.94 12.63 13.15
CA ALA A 173 -8.33 12.21 12.99
C ALA A 173 -8.95 11.73 14.31
N ALA A 174 -8.15 11.06 15.16
CA ALA A 174 -8.62 10.53 16.44
C ALA A 174 -8.71 11.59 17.55
N HIS A 175 -7.81 12.56 17.58
CA HIS A 175 -7.62 13.45 18.73
C HIS A 175 -7.74 14.94 18.41
N GLY A 176 -7.83 15.31 17.14
CA GLY A 176 -7.79 16.69 16.67
C GLY A 176 -6.35 17.24 16.57
N GLU A 177 -6.19 18.37 15.87
CA GLU A 177 -4.90 18.96 15.52
C GLU A 177 -4.03 19.25 16.74
N GLU A 178 -4.59 19.98 17.73
CA GLU A 178 -3.83 20.46 18.89
C GLU A 178 -3.25 19.31 19.73
N LYS A 179 -4.07 18.28 20.04
CA LYS A 179 -3.61 17.13 20.83
C LYS A 179 -2.61 16.27 20.04
N ALA A 180 -2.83 16.13 18.74
CA ALA A 180 -1.93 15.41 17.85
C ALA A 180 -0.57 16.09 17.74
N GLU A 181 -0.52 17.43 17.67
CA GLU A 181 0.73 18.19 17.66
C GLU A 181 1.48 18.08 19.00
N LYS A 182 0.77 18.16 20.13
CA LYS A 182 1.35 17.92 21.46
C LYS A 182 1.95 16.53 21.59
N TRP A 183 1.23 15.51 21.09
CA TRP A 183 1.74 14.14 21.03
C TRP A 183 3.01 14.06 20.19
N ALA A 184 3.01 14.63 18.99
CA ALA A 184 4.14 14.59 18.07
C ALA A 184 5.37 15.31 18.66
N ALA A 185 5.20 16.45 19.30
CA ALA A 185 6.28 17.17 19.99
C ALA A 185 6.89 16.34 21.12
N SER A 186 6.06 15.71 21.96
CA SER A 186 6.50 14.82 23.03
C SER A 186 7.20 13.57 22.49
N PHE A 187 6.68 12.97 21.42
CA PHE A 187 7.30 11.85 20.73
C PHE A 187 8.69 12.22 20.20
N VAL A 188 8.84 13.39 19.55
CA VAL A 188 10.13 13.88 19.05
C VAL A 188 11.13 14.11 20.20
N ASN A 189 10.68 14.64 21.34
CA ASN A 189 11.52 14.78 22.53
C ASN A 189 12.01 13.44 23.11
N ASN A 190 11.31 12.36 22.82
CA ASN A 190 11.65 11.01 23.25
C ASN A 190 12.59 10.29 22.28
N LEU A 191 12.93 10.88 21.14
CA LEU A 191 13.85 10.27 20.19
C LEU A 191 15.28 10.18 20.72
N ALA A 192 15.89 9.01 20.55
CA ALA A 192 17.28 8.75 20.92
C ALA A 192 18.28 9.41 19.95
N ARG A 193 17.83 9.72 18.75
CA ARG A 193 18.64 10.31 17.69
C ARG A 193 17.74 11.01 16.66
N ARG A 194 18.33 11.81 15.79
CA ARG A 194 17.61 12.41 14.66
C ARG A 194 16.95 11.31 13.82
N PRO A 195 15.70 11.52 13.34
CA PRO A 195 15.02 10.58 12.47
C PRO A 195 15.82 10.26 11.22
N GLN A 196 16.07 8.98 10.94
CA GLN A 196 16.89 8.56 9.79
C GLN A 196 16.60 7.11 9.39
N GLY A 197 17.05 6.72 8.19
CA GLY A 197 16.95 5.36 7.69
C GLY A 197 15.52 4.91 7.36
N ASN A 198 15.35 3.63 7.11
CA ASN A 198 14.08 2.97 6.85
C ASN A 198 13.62 2.13 8.05
N ASP A 199 12.47 1.46 7.94
CA ASP A 199 11.91 0.68 9.06
C ASP A 199 12.84 -0.46 9.52
N ARG A 200 13.55 -1.14 8.59
CA ARG A 200 14.55 -2.16 8.97
C ARG A 200 15.72 -1.57 9.76
N ALA A 201 16.16 -0.37 9.38
CA ALA A 201 17.22 0.33 10.11
C ALA A 201 16.82 0.71 11.55
N GLN A 202 15.51 0.86 11.84
CA GLN A 202 15.05 1.09 13.21
C GLN A 202 15.17 -0.19 14.05
N VAL A 203 14.80 -1.35 13.50
CA VAL A 203 14.98 -2.64 14.21
C VAL A 203 16.46 -2.94 14.44
N LYS A 204 17.31 -2.70 13.43
CA LYS A 204 18.77 -2.77 13.59
C LYS A 204 19.26 -1.87 14.73
N ALA A 205 18.79 -0.64 14.82
CA ALA A 205 19.19 0.31 15.87
C ALA A 205 18.78 -0.18 17.27
N ILE A 206 17.65 -0.85 17.41
CA ILE A 206 17.28 -1.50 18.68
C ILE A 206 18.25 -2.64 19.01
N PHE A 207 18.55 -3.50 18.04
CA PHE A 207 19.52 -4.59 18.23
C PHE A 207 20.89 -4.06 18.66
N GLU A 208 21.36 -2.98 18.05
CA GLU A 208 22.66 -2.34 18.36
C GLU A 208 22.64 -1.49 19.64
N GLY A 209 21.53 -1.40 20.35
CA GLY A 209 21.45 -0.67 21.62
C GLY A 209 21.28 0.86 21.50
N GLN A 210 21.09 1.40 20.32
CA GLN A 210 20.92 2.85 20.11
C GLN A 210 19.58 3.39 20.63
N CYS A 211 18.56 2.54 20.69
CA CYS A 211 17.25 2.82 21.24
C CYS A 211 16.61 1.51 21.72
N VAL A 212 15.42 1.57 22.29
CA VAL A 212 14.73 0.38 22.79
C VAL A 212 13.35 0.19 22.15
N ILE A 213 12.82 1.22 21.47
CA ILE A 213 11.50 1.21 20.83
C ILE A 213 11.62 1.83 19.43
N ALA A 214 10.82 1.35 18.50
CA ALA A 214 10.62 2.00 17.21
C ALA A 214 9.22 1.73 16.65
N ILE A 215 8.83 2.50 15.64
CA ILE A 215 7.60 2.33 14.86
C ILE A 215 7.98 1.84 13.47
N ILE A 216 7.37 0.72 13.04
CA ILE A 216 7.59 0.13 11.72
C ILE A 216 6.26 -0.32 11.09
N ASN A 217 6.23 -0.63 9.81
CA ASN A 217 5.15 -1.43 9.25
C ASN A 217 5.38 -2.92 9.59
N ASN A 218 4.32 -3.64 9.95
CA ASN A 218 4.39 -5.04 10.37
C ASN A 218 5.13 -5.95 9.38
N TYR A 219 4.95 -5.74 8.08
CA TYR A 219 5.60 -6.57 7.06
C TYR A 219 7.14 -6.49 7.07
N TYR A 220 7.74 -5.40 7.59
CA TYR A 220 9.19 -5.35 7.75
C TYR A 220 9.70 -6.31 8.82
N PHE A 221 8.89 -6.57 9.86
CA PHE A 221 9.21 -7.60 10.83
C PHE A 221 9.28 -8.99 10.17
N GLY A 222 8.29 -9.34 9.33
CA GLY A 222 8.32 -10.59 8.56
C GLY A 222 9.51 -10.66 7.60
N LYS A 223 9.78 -9.57 6.87
CA LYS A 223 10.94 -9.51 5.95
C LYS A 223 12.28 -9.66 6.66
N LEU A 224 12.40 -9.25 7.92
CA LEU A 224 13.60 -9.47 8.73
C LEU A 224 13.65 -10.90 9.26
N LYS A 225 12.54 -11.41 9.80
CA LYS A 225 12.44 -12.76 10.39
C LYS A 225 12.77 -13.85 9.37
N TYR A 226 12.33 -13.67 8.13
CA TYR A 226 12.52 -14.63 7.02
C TYR A 226 13.56 -14.17 5.99
N SER A 227 14.48 -13.28 6.38
CA SER A 227 15.57 -12.85 5.53
C SER A 227 16.58 -13.98 5.31
N GLU A 228 17.18 -14.06 4.12
CA GLU A 228 18.34 -14.92 3.86
C GLU A 228 19.58 -14.46 4.66
N ASP A 229 19.66 -13.17 4.98
CA ASP A 229 20.70 -12.61 5.82
C ASP A 229 20.46 -12.95 7.31
N LYS A 230 21.27 -13.83 7.85
CA LYS A 230 21.21 -14.24 9.25
C LYS A 230 21.33 -13.10 10.24
N GLN A 231 22.01 -12.02 9.89
CA GLN A 231 22.10 -10.84 10.76
C GLN A 231 20.73 -10.12 10.86
N GLN A 232 19.97 -10.06 9.79
CA GLN A 232 18.61 -9.49 9.82
C GLN A 232 17.65 -10.35 10.65
N GLN A 233 17.79 -11.68 10.61
CA GLN A 233 17.02 -12.58 11.48
C GLN A 233 17.28 -12.25 12.98
N LYS A 234 18.55 -12.06 13.37
CA LYS A 234 18.91 -11.66 14.75
C LYS A 234 18.30 -10.33 15.16
N TRP A 235 18.15 -9.37 14.22
CA TRP A 235 17.46 -8.12 14.53
C TRP A 235 15.99 -8.35 14.86
N ALA A 236 15.29 -9.19 14.11
CA ALA A 236 13.90 -9.55 14.39
C ALA A 236 13.74 -10.31 15.71
N GLU A 237 14.66 -11.22 16.02
CA GLU A 237 14.67 -11.98 17.28
C GLU A 237 14.83 -11.10 18.52
N ALA A 238 15.49 -9.94 18.38
CA ALA A 238 15.76 -9.02 19.49
C ALA A 238 14.55 -8.18 19.93
N VAL A 239 13.44 -8.20 19.18
CA VAL A 239 12.29 -7.33 19.43
C VAL A 239 10.98 -8.11 19.55
N ASN A 240 10.06 -7.59 20.36
CA ASN A 240 8.65 -7.94 20.34
C ASN A 240 7.91 -7.03 19.37
N LEU A 241 6.94 -7.59 18.62
CA LEU A 241 6.01 -6.85 17.80
C LEU A 241 4.74 -6.57 18.59
N ILE A 242 4.30 -5.31 18.62
CA ILE A 242 3.14 -4.86 19.40
C ILE A 242 2.19 -4.13 18.46
N PHE A 243 0.97 -4.64 18.32
CA PHE A 243 -0.13 -3.89 17.73
C PHE A 243 -0.64 -2.89 18.76
N PRO A 244 -0.59 -1.57 18.52
CA PRO A 244 -1.05 -0.60 19.48
C PRO A 244 -2.57 -0.51 19.53
N ASN A 245 -3.11 0.02 20.65
CA ASN A 245 -4.53 0.36 20.79
C ASN A 245 -5.47 -0.84 20.64
N GLN A 246 -5.17 -1.96 21.31
CA GLN A 246 -5.93 -3.21 21.21
C GLN A 246 -6.84 -3.49 22.41
N GLU A 247 -6.87 -2.62 23.42
CA GLU A 247 -7.75 -2.82 24.58
C GLU A 247 -9.21 -2.50 24.22
N LYS A 248 -10.16 -3.02 24.99
CA LYS A 248 -11.63 -2.99 24.71
C LYS A 248 -12.18 -1.62 24.33
N ASN A 249 -11.61 -0.54 24.85
CA ASN A 249 -12.08 0.84 24.61
C ASN A 249 -11.09 1.65 23.77
N ASP A 250 -10.10 1.01 23.19
CA ASP A 250 -9.13 1.67 22.34
C ASP A 250 -9.67 1.86 20.93
N ARG A 251 -9.04 2.76 20.17
CA ARG A 251 -9.44 3.09 18.81
C ARG A 251 -9.06 2.03 17.75
N GLY A 252 -8.23 1.08 18.12
CA GLY A 252 -7.63 0.13 17.18
C GLY A 252 -6.30 0.61 16.59
N ALA A 253 -5.60 -0.29 15.92
CA ALA A 253 -4.34 0.00 15.27
C ALA A 253 -4.54 0.76 13.94
N HIS A 254 -3.70 1.76 13.68
CA HIS A 254 -3.69 2.43 12.39
C HIS A 254 -3.34 1.45 11.27
N MET A 255 -4.28 1.27 10.36
CA MET A 255 -4.10 0.50 9.15
C MET A 255 -3.88 1.44 7.95
N ASN A 256 -3.10 0.96 6.99
CA ASN A 256 -2.94 1.62 5.70
C ASN A 256 -3.02 0.56 4.59
N ILE A 257 -3.15 0.98 3.35
CA ILE A 257 -3.43 0.09 2.23
C ILE A 257 -2.35 0.17 1.16
N SER A 258 -2.15 -0.95 0.46
CA SER A 258 -1.68 -0.92 -0.92
C SER A 258 -2.91 -1.00 -1.81
N GLY A 259 -2.93 -0.28 -2.90
CA GLY A 259 -4.10 -0.24 -3.75
C GLY A 259 -3.77 0.18 -5.17
N GLY A 260 -4.78 0.19 -6.01
CA GLY A 260 -4.65 0.59 -7.40
C GLY A 260 -5.95 1.06 -8.02
N GLY A 261 -5.84 1.58 -9.22
CA GLY A 261 -6.95 2.04 -10.05
C GLY A 261 -6.59 2.04 -11.52
N VAL A 262 -7.59 2.20 -12.37
CA VAL A 262 -7.41 2.28 -13.82
C VAL A 262 -7.07 3.71 -14.20
N ALA A 263 -6.00 3.91 -14.97
CA ALA A 263 -5.60 5.23 -15.46
C ALA A 263 -6.68 5.85 -16.32
N ILE A 264 -6.85 7.18 -16.25
CA ILE A 264 -7.94 7.92 -16.92
C ILE A 264 -7.97 7.69 -18.44
N HIS A 265 -6.81 7.55 -19.07
CA HIS A 265 -6.65 7.37 -20.52
C HIS A 265 -6.18 5.95 -20.89
N SER A 266 -6.46 4.95 -20.02
CA SER A 266 -6.09 3.55 -20.29
C SER A 266 -6.65 3.10 -21.64
N LYS A 267 -5.77 2.49 -22.46
CA LYS A 267 -6.11 1.91 -23.75
C LYS A 267 -6.52 0.44 -23.65
N ASN A 268 -6.14 -0.22 -22.55
CA ASN A 268 -6.43 -1.63 -22.25
C ASN A 268 -7.29 -1.75 -20.99
N LYS A 269 -8.40 -0.99 -20.92
CA LYS A 269 -9.25 -0.86 -19.72
C LYS A 269 -9.72 -2.22 -19.18
N ASP A 270 -10.17 -3.11 -20.06
CA ASP A 270 -10.71 -4.42 -19.64
C ASP A 270 -9.61 -5.30 -19.03
N ASN A 271 -8.41 -5.31 -19.61
CA ASN A 271 -7.25 -6.00 -19.05
C ASN A 271 -6.83 -5.37 -17.71
N ALA A 272 -6.94 -4.05 -17.59
CA ALA A 272 -6.64 -3.33 -16.35
C ALA A 272 -7.62 -3.70 -15.22
N ILE A 273 -8.92 -3.79 -15.52
CA ILE A 273 -9.94 -4.24 -14.57
C ILE A 273 -9.67 -5.69 -14.18
N MET A 274 -9.42 -6.59 -15.15
CA MET A 274 -9.11 -7.98 -14.91
C MET A 274 -7.89 -8.16 -13.98
N LEU A 275 -6.86 -7.32 -14.13
CA LEU A 275 -5.71 -7.34 -13.22
C LEU A 275 -6.10 -6.93 -11.80
N LEU A 276 -6.91 -5.86 -11.62
CA LEU A 276 -7.36 -5.45 -10.29
C LEU A 276 -8.25 -6.50 -9.64
N GLU A 277 -9.15 -7.14 -10.40
CA GLU A 277 -9.97 -8.26 -9.94
C GLU A 277 -9.10 -9.42 -9.47
N PHE A 278 -8.15 -9.86 -10.29
CA PHE A 278 -7.20 -10.92 -9.95
C PHE A 278 -6.43 -10.61 -8.66
N LEU A 279 -5.99 -9.36 -8.46
CA LEU A 279 -5.29 -8.95 -7.25
C LEU A 279 -6.19 -8.96 -5.99
N SER A 280 -7.51 -8.95 -6.15
CA SER A 280 -8.49 -9.06 -5.06
C SER A 280 -8.97 -10.49 -4.79
N GLU A 281 -8.69 -11.44 -5.69
CA GLU A 281 -9.09 -12.84 -5.56
C GLU A 281 -8.23 -13.61 -4.55
N GLU A 282 -8.74 -14.75 -4.10
CA GLU A 282 -8.16 -15.62 -3.07
C GLU A 282 -6.67 -15.92 -3.28
N MET A 283 -6.27 -16.30 -4.50
CA MET A 283 -4.89 -16.62 -4.82
C MET A 283 -3.96 -15.45 -4.49
N SER A 284 -4.31 -14.25 -4.97
CA SER A 284 -3.51 -13.05 -4.75
C SER A 284 -3.54 -12.60 -3.29
N GLN A 285 -4.68 -12.68 -2.62
CA GLN A 285 -4.81 -12.33 -1.22
C GLN A 285 -3.96 -13.24 -0.32
N ASN A 286 -3.90 -14.53 -0.61
CA ASN A 286 -3.00 -15.49 0.04
C ASN A 286 -1.52 -15.17 -0.24
N LEU A 287 -1.17 -14.77 -1.47
CA LEU A 287 0.18 -14.34 -1.81
C LEU A 287 0.60 -13.08 -1.05
N TYR A 288 -0.29 -12.09 -0.88
CA TYR A 288 0.00 -10.91 -0.05
C TYR A 288 0.40 -11.30 1.38
N GLY A 289 -0.33 -12.24 2.00
CA GLY A 289 0.01 -12.76 3.31
C GLY A 289 1.33 -13.50 3.36
N LYS A 290 1.56 -14.38 2.39
CA LYS A 290 2.68 -15.32 2.35
C LYS A 290 4.01 -14.66 1.97
N ILE A 291 3.99 -13.82 0.93
CA ILE A 291 5.20 -13.22 0.36
C ILE A 291 5.47 -11.85 0.98
N ASN A 292 4.42 -11.04 1.15
CA ASN A 292 4.55 -9.65 1.54
C ASN A 292 4.27 -9.39 3.02
N PHE A 293 3.73 -10.35 3.76
CA PHE A 293 3.29 -10.19 5.16
C PHE A 293 2.30 -9.03 5.33
N GLU A 294 1.39 -8.89 4.35
CA GLU A 294 0.30 -7.92 4.35
C GLU A 294 -1.03 -8.66 4.56
N TYR A 295 -1.96 -8.04 5.29
CA TYR A 295 -3.28 -8.60 5.57
C TYR A 295 -4.18 -8.52 4.34
N PRO A 296 -5.06 -9.51 4.11
CA PRO A 296 -6.02 -9.48 3.03
C PRO A 296 -7.03 -8.34 3.23
N VAL A 297 -7.53 -7.80 2.11
CA VAL A 297 -8.67 -6.86 2.11
C VAL A 297 -9.99 -7.59 1.96
N ASN A 298 -9.99 -8.74 1.30
CA ASN A 298 -11.17 -9.58 1.12
C ASN A 298 -11.53 -10.23 2.48
N PRO A 299 -12.71 -9.93 3.03
CA PRO A 299 -13.12 -10.41 4.35
C PRO A 299 -13.36 -11.93 4.41
N SER A 300 -13.47 -12.59 3.24
CA SER A 300 -13.64 -14.05 3.16
C SER A 300 -12.31 -14.81 3.22
N ILE A 301 -11.17 -14.09 3.22
CA ILE A 301 -9.84 -14.68 3.20
C ILE A 301 -9.16 -14.47 4.56
N GLU A 302 -8.84 -15.57 5.20
CA GLU A 302 -8.12 -15.54 6.48
C GLU A 302 -6.67 -15.06 6.28
N PRO A 303 -6.11 -14.32 7.23
CA PRO A 303 -4.68 -14.00 7.24
C PRO A 303 -3.84 -15.27 7.20
N SER A 304 -2.64 -15.19 6.58
CA SER A 304 -1.72 -16.32 6.60
C SER A 304 -1.40 -16.75 8.05
N GLU A 305 -1.05 -18.02 8.24
CA GLU A 305 -0.70 -18.59 9.55
C GLU A 305 0.34 -17.73 10.29
N GLU A 306 1.34 -17.22 9.57
CA GLU A 306 2.36 -16.32 10.14
C GLU A 306 1.75 -15.01 10.65
N LEU A 307 0.88 -14.38 9.88
CA LEU A 307 0.20 -13.14 10.28
C LEU A 307 -0.75 -13.39 11.45
N ALA A 308 -1.47 -14.49 11.45
CA ALA A 308 -2.35 -14.90 12.55
C ALA A 308 -1.53 -15.15 13.83
N GLY A 309 -0.33 -15.74 13.70
CA GLY A 309 0.60 -15.95 14.81
C GLY A 309 1.14 -14.64 15.43
N TRP A 310 1.16 -13.53 14.69
CA TRP A 310 1.50 -12.21 15.28
C TRP A 310 0.30 -11.54 15.95
N GLY A 311 -0.91 -11.99 15.67
CA GLY A 311 -2.18 -11.43 16.06
C GLY A 311 -2.93 -10.79 14.91
N ILE A 312 -4.26 -10.83 14.98
CA ILE A 312 -5.16 -10.11 14.06
C ILE A 312 -5.55 -8.82 14.77
N PRO A 313 -5.04 -7.64 14.31
CA PRO A 313 -5.31 -6.41 15.03
C PRO A 313 -6.77 -5.97 14.91
N ILE A 314 -7.30 -5.43 16.00
CA ILE A 314 -8.48 -4.58 15.93
C ILE A 314 -8.08 -3.32 15.15
N GLU A 315 -8.73 -3.10 14.02
CA GLU A 315 -8.42 -2.00 13.12
C GLU A 315 -9.07 -0.69 13.60
N ASP A 316 -8.37 0.42 13.39
CA ASP A 316 -8.92 1.76 13.58
C ASP A 316 -10.14 1.96 12.65
N LYS A 317 -11.22 2.52 13.19
CA LYS A 317 -12.46 2.78 12.45
C LYS A 317 -12.42 4.07 11.62
N ILE A 318 -11.32 4.79 11.60
CA ILE A 318 -11.16 6.00 10.79
C ILE A 318 -11.22 5.61 9.31
N PRO A 319 -12.11 6.23 8.51
CA PRO A 319 -12.16 5.97 7.08
C PRO A 319 -10.80 6.25 6.44
N ILE A 320 -10.32 5.32 5.62
CA ILE A 320 -8.98 5.41 5.03
C ILE A 320 -8.79 6.68 4.18
N ILE A 321 -9.86 7.15 3.55
CA ILE A 321 -9.85 8.40 2.79
C ILE A 321 -9.54 9.61 3.68
N LYS A 322 -10.03 9.61 4.93
CA LYS A 322 -9.76 10.67 5.89
C LYS A 322 -8.27 10.80 6.24
N ILE A 323 -7.58 9.67 6.26
CA ILE A 323 -6.12 9.65 6.45
C ILE A 323 -5.41 10.36 5.29
N ALA A 324 -5.88 10.17 4.06
CA ALA A 324 -5.32 10.85 2.88
C ALA A 324 -5.58 12.36 2.92
N GLU A 325 -6.83 12.77 3.18
CA GLU A 325 -7.26 14.18 3.27
C GLU A 325 -6.47 14.97 4.33
N LEU A 326 -6.15 14.34 5.46
CA LEU A 326 -5.37 14.94 6.53
C LEU A 326 -3.85 14.93 6.28
N GLY A 327 -3.39 14.30 5.19
CA GLY A 327 -1.97 14.22 4.84
C GLY A 327 -1.23 15.57 4.79
N PRO A 328 -1.78 16.62 4.15
CA PRO A 328 -1.16 17.96 4.14
C PRO A 328 -1.04 18.58 5.53
N LEU A 329 -2.04 18.45 6.39
CA LEU A 329 -2.00 18.92 7.76
C LEU A 329 -0.98 18.13 8.60
N ALA A 330 -0.97 16.82 8.45
CA ALA A 330 0.03 15.96 9.09
C ALA A 330 1.46 16.37 8.73
N GLN A 331 1.72 16.69 7.45
CA GLN A 331 3.04 17.18 7.02
C GLN A 331 3.40 18.51 7.71
N LYS A 332 2.47 19.47 7.81
CA LYS A 332 2.71 20.75 8.50
C LYS A 332 3.08 20.55 9.97
N ILE A 333 2.39 19.65 10.68
CA ILE A 333 2.72 19.35 12.08
C ILE A 333 4.10 18.69 12.18
N ILE A 334 4.38 17.70 11.33
CA ILE A 334 5.68 17.01 11.26
C ILE A 334 6.82 18.02 11.10
N ASP A 335 6.66 18.99 10.19
CA ASP A 335 7.67 20.03 9.93
C ASP A 335 7.82 20.96 11.13
N ARG A 336 6.72 21.38 11.80
CA ARG A 336 6.76 22.24 12.98
C ARG A 336 7.47 21.60 14.16
N VAL A 337 7.25 20.29 14.40
CA VAL A 337 7.85 19.59 15.54
C VAL A 337 9.23 19.00 15.26
N GLY A 338 9.67 18.99 13.99
CA GLY A 338 10.97 18.48 13.57
C GLY A 338 11.09 16.95 13.57
N TRP A 339 9.99 16.27 13.27
CA TRP A 339 10.00 14.79 13.20
C TRP A 339 10.66 14.22 11.96
#